data_661da95a0352b0ff7620fd62a7f2950d
#
_entry.id   661da95a0352b0ff7620fd62a7f2950d
#
_cell.length_a   1.000
_cell.length_b   1.000
_cell.length_c   1.000
_cell.angle_alpha   90.00
_cell.angle_beta   90.00
_cell.angle_gamma   90.00
#
_symmetry.space_group_name_H-M   'P 1'
#
loop_
_entity.id
_entity.type
_entity.pdbx_description
1 polymer ?
#
loop_
_entity_poly.entity_id
_entity_poly.type
_entity_poly.pdbx_seq_one_letter_code
_entity_poly.pdbx_strand_id
1 'polypeptide(L)'
;MALVMLPGLSTLIEDISEEKKLPANVVEAALREALLKGYERYRRTLYIGISEDPFDEEYFSNFDVGLDLDEEGFRVLASKIIVEEVESEDHQIALAEVQQVTDDAHLGDTVVLDVTPEKDDFGRMAAAATKQVLAQKLRDQQRRMIQEEFADLEDPVLTARVIRFERQSVIMAVSSGLGRPEVEAELPRRDQLPNDNYRANATFKVFLKEVSEIARRGPQLFVSRANAGLVVYLFENEVPEIQEGSVRIVAVAREANPPSRAVGPRTKVAVDSIEREVDPVGACIGARGSRIQQVVNELRGEKIDVIRWSSDPGQYIANSLSPARVELVRLVDPEGQHAHVLVPPDQLSLAIGREGQNVRLAARLTGWKIDIKNSEEYDQVSEDEKVSELIEIRRQEEQLQAEAEARLQAEQAARAEEDARLRELYPLEEDELEQQDFEDGEQAEELAPVNEESGDEVVAEAASDVAVEADADAEAR
;
A
#
# COMPACT_ATOMS: atom_id res chain seq x y z
N MET A 1 8.61 -1.20 51.23
CA MET A 1 8.42 -0.95 49.78
C MET A 1 7.22 -1.75 49.36
N ALA A 2 6.20 -1.11 48.78
CA ALA A 2 4.97 -1.78 48.39
C ALA A 2 5.17 -2.42 47.02
N LEU A 3 5.07 -3.75 46.92
CA LEU A 3 5.08 -4.49 45.67
C LEU A 3 3.63 -4.88 45.30
N VAL A 4 3.17 -4.54 44.12
CA VAL A 4 1.88 -5.03 43.63
C VAL A 4 2.08 -6.41 43.03
N MET A 5 1.53 -7.43 43.66
CA MET A 5 1.68 -8.81 43.27
C MET A 5 0.90 -9.09 41.98
N LEU A 6 1.56 -9.71 40.99
CA LEU A 6 0.98 -10.27 39.75
C LEU A 6 1.39 -11.73 39.62
N PRO A 7 0.70 -12.66 40.32
CA PRO A 7 1.06 -14.07 40.29
C PRO A 7 1.09 -14.63 38.85
N GLY A 8 2.13 -15.35 38.49
CA GLY A 8 2.34 -15.90 37.15
C GLY A 8 2.87 -14.91 36.13
N LEU A 9 3.51 -13.79 36.55
CA LEU A 9 4.01 -12.76 35.65
C LEU A 9 4.99 -13.31 34.60
N SER A 10 5.97 -14.12 35.03
CA SER A 10 6.94 -14.75 34.11
C SER A 10 6.27 -15.67 33.11
N THR A 11 5.36 -16.54 33.58
CA THR A 11 4.58 -17.43 32.70
C THR A 11 3.71 -16.64 31.74
N LEU A 12 3.10 -15.54 32.18
CA LEU A 12 2.28 -14.66 31.32
C LEU A 12 3.11 -14.04 30.20
N ILE A 13 4.34 -13.60 30.48
CA ILE A 13 5.25 -13.05 29.46
C ILE A 13 5.65 -14.13 28.46
N GLU A 14 5.98 -15.34 28.93
CA GLU A 14 6.31 -16.46 28.07
C GLU A 14 5.12 -16.88 27.18
N ASP A 15 3.94 -17.08 27.75
CA ASP A 15 2.71 -17.43 27.03
C ASP A 15 2.37 -16.39 25.94
N ILE A 16 2.47 -15.10 26.27
CA ILE A 16 2.21 -14.03 25.31
C ILE A 16 3.30 -14.01 24.22
N SER A 17 4.57 -14.20 24.60
CA SER A 17 5.69 -14.25 23.67
C SER A 17 5.48 -15.37 22.64
N GLU A 18 5.09 -16.56 23.10
CA GLU A 18 4.79 -17.70 22.22
C GLU A 18 3.53 -17.49 21.38
N GLU A 19 2.43 -17.02 21.99
CA GLU A 19 1.15 -16.80 21.28
C GLU A 19 1.25 -15.72 20.22
N LYS A 20 1.91 -14.60 20.53
CA LYS A 20 2.04 -13.44 19.63
C LYS A 20 3.29 -13.49 18.76
N LYS A 21 4.18 -14.44 19.00
CA LYS A 21 5.47 -14.60 18.31
C LYS A 21 6.35 -13.33 18.43
N LEU A 22 6.34 -12.70 19.60
CA LEU A 22 7.10 -11.51 19.92
C LEU A 22 8.27 -11.87 20.85
N PRO A 23 9.43 -11.21 20.74
CA PRO A 23 10.51 -11.36 21.73
C PRO A 23 10.05 -10.98 23.15
N ALA A 24 10.50 -11.69 24.18
CA ALA A 24 10.10 -11.46 25.55
C ALA A 24 10.35 -10.02 26.05
N ASN A 25 11.48 -9.41 25.67
CA ASN A 25 11.81 -8.03 25.99
C ASN A 25 10.81 -7.01 25.42
N VAL A 26 10.21 -7.30 24.25
CA VAL A 26 9.15 -6.46 23.65
C VAL A 26 7.85 -6.59 24.43
N VAL A 27 7.53 -7.80 24.89
CA VAL A 27 6.36 -8.06 25.75
C VAL A 27 6.50 -7.36 27.09
N GLU A 28 7.70 -7.43 27.72
CA GLU A 28 8.00 -6.73 28.96
C GLU A 28 7.88 -5.21 28.82
N ALA A 29 8.43 -4.62 27.75
CA ALA A 29 8.32 -3.19 27.49
C ALA A 29 6.86 -2.76 27.31
N ALA A 30 6.08 -3.51 26.53
CA ALA A 30 4.65 -3.27 26.35
C ALA A 30 3.86 -3.39 27.67
N LEU A 31 4.25 -4.33 28.54
CA LEU A 31 3.63 -4.52 29.85
C LEU A 31 3.94 -3.35 30.78
N ARG A 32 5.19 -2.89 30.83
CA ARG A 32 5.58 -1.70 31.62
C ARG A 32 4.75 -0.47 31.21
N GLU A 33 4.68 -0.20 29.93
CA GLU A 33 3.91 0.92 29.40
C GLU A 33 2.39 0.79 29.70
N ALA A 34 1.85 -0.43 29.58
CA ALA A 34 0.45 -0.67 29.91
C ALA A 34 0.14 -0.49 31.40
N LEU A 35 1.07 -0.90 32.28
CA LEU A 35 0.95 -0.70 33.71
C LEU A 35 1.06 0.79 34.09
N LEU A 36 1.95 1.53 33.42
CA LEU A 36 2.07 2.97 33.61
C LEU A 36 0.77 3.69 33.21
N LYS A 37 0.18 3.36 32.07
CA LYS A 37 -1.14 3.88 31.66
C LYS A 37 -2.25 3.48 32.65
N GLY A 38 -2.15 2.31 33.27
CA GLY A 38 -3.02 1.88 34.35
C GLY A 38 -2.89 2.78 35.59
N TYR A 39 -1.65 3.16 35.94
CA TYR A 39 -1.35 4.08 37.03
C TYR A 39 -1.85 5.50 36.73
N GLU A 40 -1.60 6.05 35.54
CA GLU A 40 -2.13 7.35 35.14
C GLU A 40 -3.66 7.39 35.29
N ARG A 41 -4.36 6.36 34.79
CA ARG A 41 -5.81 6.27 34.94
C ARG A 41 -6.27 6.20 36.39
N TYR A 42 -5.57 5.45 37.22
CA TYR A 42 -5.82 5.42 38.69
C TYR A 42 -5.67 6.81 39.29
N ARG A 43 -4.57 7.52 39.00
CA ARG A 43 -4.33 8.88 39.48
C ARG A 43 -5.45 9.84 39.07
N ARG A 44 -5.87 9.83 37.81
CA ARG A 44 -6.98 10.65 37.34
C ARG A 44 -8.30 10.33 38.03
N THR A 45 -8.55 9.07 38.44
CA THR A 45 -9.77 8.73 39.17
C THR A 45 -9.80 9.31 40.60
N LEU A 46 -8.67 9.59 41.21
CA LEU A 46 -8.60 10.23 42.52
C LEU A 46 -9.06 11.71 42.50
N TYR A 47 -9.03 12.33 41.32
CA TYR A 47 -9.40 13.73 41.10
C TYR A 47 -10.77 13.88 40.38
N ILE A 48 -11.56 12.82 40.31
CA ILE A 48 -12.93 12.89 39.75
C ILE A 48 -13.79 13.85 40.60
N GLY A 49 -14.25 14.95 40.00
CA GLY A 49 -15.05 15.98 40.63
C GLY A 49 -14.38 17.34 40.73
N ILE A 50 -13.13 17.48 40.34
CA ILE A 50 -12.43 18.75 40.15
C ILE A 50 -12.69 19.24 38.73
N SER A 51 -12.94 20.54 38.55
CA SER A 51 -13.45 21.15 37.29
C SER A 51 -12.49 21.09 36.10
N GLU A 52 -11.20 20.87 36.36
CA GLU A 52 -10.15 20.80 35.35
C GLU A 52 -9.26 19.59 35.64
N ASP A 53 -8.85 18.83 34.62
CA ASP A 53 -7.87 17.75 34.72
C ASP A 53 -6.51 18.38 35.09
N PRO A 54 -5.94 18.12 36.27
CA PRO A 54 -4.68 18.74 36.69
C PRO A 54 -3.46 18.16 36.00
N PHE A 55 -3.64 17.16 35.09
CA PHE A 55 -2.59 16.42 34.45
C PHE A 55 -2.55 16.73 32.98
N ASP A 56 -1.51 17.39 32.48
CA ASP A 56 -1.19 17.53 31.07
C ASP A 56 -0.63 16.20 30.49
N GLU A 57 -0.34 16.17 29.21
CA GLU A 57 0.15 14.96 28.53
C GLU A 57 1.55 14.55 29.00
N GLU A 58 2.39 15.48 29.43
CA GLU A 58 3.76 15.23 29.87
C GLU A 58 3.88 15.00 31.37
N TYR A 59 2.80 15.20 32.13
CA TYR A 59 2.82 15.11 33.61
C TYR A 59 3.40 13.80 34.13
N PHE A 60 3.11 12.69 33.45
CA PHE A 60 3.57 11.36 33.88
C PHE A 60 4.90 10.94 33.24
N SER A 61 5.60 11.83 32.54
CA SER A 61 6.87 11.53 31.86
C SER A 61 8.01 11.13 32.80
N ASN A 62 7.94 11.56 34.06
CA ASN A 62 8.91 11.21 35.11
C ASN A 62 8.59 9.90 35.85
N PHE A 63 7.49 9.22 35.50
CA PHE A 63 7.13 7.94 36.12
C PHE A 63 7.55 6.76 35.23
N ASP A 64 7.92 5.67 35.84
CA ASP A 64 8.26 4.40 35.20
C ASP A 64 7.73 3.22 36.01
N VAL A 65 7.71 2.03 35.40
CA VAL A 65 7.30 0.78 36.07
C VAL A 65 8.46 -0.21 36.07
N GLY A 66 8.90 -0.56 37.29
CA GLY A 66 9.84 -1.67 37.49
C GLY A 66 9.10 -3.00 37.62
N LEU A 67 9.37 -3.95 36.72
CA LEU A 67 8.89 -5.33 36.83
C LEU A 67 9.88 -6.13 37.68
N ASP A 68 9.37 -6.88 38.64
CA ASP A 68 10.11 -7.86 39.43
C ASP A 68 9.63 -9.26 39.07
N LEU A 69 10.43 -9.94 38.25
CA LEU A 69 10.09 -11.27 37.75
C LEU A 69 10.31 -12.36 38.81
N ASP A 70 11.21 -12.13 39.76
CA ASP A 70 11.51 -13.07 40.83
C ASP A 70 10.43 -13.06 41.92
N GLU A 71 9.96 -11.87 42.31
CA GLU A 71 8.90 -11.67 43.29
C GLU A 71 7.49 -11.64 42.62
N GLU A 72 7.40 -11.87 41.31
CA GLU A 72 6.15 -11.86 40.52
C GLU A 72 5.29 -10.62 40.79
N GLY A 73 5.87 -9.43 40.60
CA GLY A 73 5.18 -8.17 40.90
C GLY A 73 5.72 -6.98 40.09
N PHE A 74 5.17 -5.82 40.40
CA PHE A 74 5.68 -4.56 39.85
C PHE A 74 5.65 -3.43 40.88
N ARG A 75 6.46 -2.41 40.60
CA ARG A 75 6.54 -1.16 41.38
C ARG A 75 6.39 0.01 40.42
N VAL A 76 5.78 1.09 40.92
CA VAL A 76 5.75 2.38 40.21
C VAL A 76 6.87 3.25 40.78
N LEU A 77 7.74 3.71 39.91
CA LEU A 77 8.91 4.52 40.25
C LEU A 77 8.67 5.93 39.70
N ALA A 78 9.06 6.94 40.51
CA ALA A 78 9.05 8.34 40.07
C ALA A 78 10.47 8.90 40.15
N SER A 79 10.92 9.51 39.07
CA SER A 79 12.16 10.27 39.00
C SER A 79 11.89 11.70 39.46
N LYS A 80 12.34 12.10 40.65
CA LYS A 80 12.11 13.41 41.24
C LYS A 80 13.40 14.22 41.32
N ILE A 81 13.29 15.52 41.08
CA ILE A 81 14.41 16.47 41.16
C ILE A 81 14.52 16.98 42.59
N ILE A 82 15.74 17.04 43.13
CA ILE A 82 16.02 17.56 44.44
C ILE A 82 16.02 19.09 44.41
N VAL A 83 15.14 19.71 45.23
CA VAL A 83 14.96 21.16 45.35
C VAL A 83 15.01 21.63 46.77
N GLU A 84 15.16 22.95 47.02
CA GLU A 84 15.06 23.52 48.37
C GLU A 84 13.62 23.61 48.83
N GLU A 85 12.71 24.11 47.95
CA GLU A 85 11.28 24.23 48.21
C GLU A 85 10.52 23.42 47.16
N VAL A 86 9.60 22.55 47.57
CA VAL A 86 8.85 21.64 46.72
C VAL A 86 7.60 22.35 46.23
N GLU A 87 7.50 22.58 44.91
CA GLU A 87 6.30 23.12 44.26
C GLU A 87 5.35 21.98 43.81
N SER A 88 5.91 20.84 43.40
CA SER A 88 5.15 19.66 42.95
C SER A 88 5.68 18.41 43.67
N GLU A 89 4.86 17.82 44.53
CA GLU A 89 5.23 16.59 45.25
C GLU A 89 5.50 15.39 44.33
N ASP A 90 4.94 15.37 43.13
CA ASP A 90 5.11 14.28 42.19
C ASP A 90 6.43 14.38 41.39
N HIS A 91 6.98 15.59 41.18
CA HIS A 91 8.17 15.82 40.37
C HIS A 91 9.39 16.24 41.17
N GLN A 92 9.19 16.71 42.39
CA GLN A 92 10.24 17.28 43.21
C GLN A 92 10.28 16.65 44.61
N ILE A 93 11.44 16.71 45.25
CA ILE A 93 11.66 16.28 46.65
C ILE A 93 12.59 17.25 47.33
N ALA A 94 12.33 17.53 48.61
CA ALA A 94 13.18 18.43 49.42
C ALA A 94 14.56 17.80 49.73
N LEU A 95 15.62 18.61 49.60
CA LEU A 95 16.99 18.18 49.92
C LEU A 95 17.08 17.62 51.36
N ALA A 96 16.38 18.22 52.32
CA ALA A 96 16.36 17.78 53.70
C ALA A 96 15.81 16.36 53.90
N GLU A 97 14.90 15.90 53.04
CA GLU A 97 14.36 14.54 53.11
C GLU A 97 15.35 13.53 52.53
N VAL A 98 16.01 13.86 51.43
CA VAL A 98 16.99 12.98 50.78
C VAL A 98 18.24 12.82 51.62
N GLN A 99 18.68 13.89 52.28
CA GLN A 99 19.85 13.88 53.18
C GLN A 99 19.65 13.00 54.41
N GLN A 100 18.42 12.63 54.80
CA GLN A 100 18.18 11.63 55.86
C GLN A 100 18.58 10.21 55.47
N VAL A 101 18.68 9.95 54.13
CA VAL A 101 18.98 8.63 53.59
C VAL A 101 20.38 8.58 52.98
N THR A 102 20.84 9.68 52.34
CA THR A 102 22.13 9.74 51.63
C THR A 102 22.77 11.11 51.82
N ASP A 103 23.99 11.13 52.41
CA ASP A 103 24.76 12.35 52.69
C ASP A 103 25.28 13.05 51.40
N ASP A 104 25.35 12.35 50.26
CA ASP A 104 25.95 12.83 49.00
C ASP A 104 24.95 13.51 48.04
N ALA A 105 23.73 13.84 48.50
CA ALA A 105 22.70 14.42 47.64
C ALA A 105 22.89 15.94 47.48
N HIS A 106 22.79 16.43 46.21
CA HIS A 106 22.92 17.85 45.88
C HIS A 106 21.66 18.38 45.18
N LEU A 107 21.46 19.69 45.27
CA LEU A 107 20.38 20.38 44.58
C LEU A 107 20.50 20.18 43.07
N GLY A 108 19.40 19.82 42.40
CA GLY A 108 19.35 19.54 40.96
C GLY A 108 19.63 18.08 40.60
N ASP A 109 20.05 17.24 41.54
CA ASP A 109 20.19 15.79 41.27
C ASP A 109 18.80 15.14 41.14
N THR A 110 18.75 14.02 40.40
CA THR A 110 17.52 13.24 40.25
C THR A 110 17.57 11.98 41.06
N VAL A 111 16.52 11.74 41.85
CA VAL A 111 16.36 10.55 42.71
C VAL A 111 15.16 9.74 42.26
N VAL A 112 15.32 8.43 42.14
CA VAL A 112 14.23 7.49 41.80
C VAL A 112 13.61 6.97 43.10
N LEU A 113 12.31 7.19 43.25
CA LEU A 113 11.55 6.81 44.47
C LEU A 113 10.43 5.83 44.11
N ASP A 114 10.18 4.87 44.97
CA ASP A 114 9.02 3.98 44.94
C ASP A 114 7.76 4.73 45.40
N VAL A 115 6.85 4.96 44.46
CA VAL A 115 5.57 5.66 44.67
C VAL A 115 4.37 4.73 44.52
N THR A 116 4.59 3.45 44.63
CA THR A 116 3.57 2.40 44.48
C THR A 116 2.44 2.60 45.50
N PRO A 117 1.16 2.73 45.06
CA PRO A 117 0.03 2.86 45.99
C PRO A 117 -0.20 1.58 46.81
N GLU A 118 -0.39 1.72 48.12
CA GLU A 118 -0.67 0.60 49.04
C GLU A 118 -2.11 0.07 49.00
N LYS A 119 -2.98 0.66 48.18
CA LYS A 119 -4.42 0.32 48.18
C LYS A 119 -4.72 -0.84 47.22
N ASP A 120 -5.48 -1.83 47.71
CA ASP A 120 -5.99 -2.97 46.91
C ASP A 120 -6.79 -2.57 45.68
N ASP A 121 -7.40 -1.37 45.71
CA ASP A 121 -8.17 -0.84 44.58
C ASP A 121 -7.28 -0.50 43.37
N PHE A 122 -6.04 -0.06 43.62
CA PHE A 122 -5.08 0.17 42.54
C PHE A 122 -4.78 -1.12 41.78
N GLY A 123 -4.51 -2.23 42.44
CA GLY A 123 -4.22 -3.52 41.78
C GLY A 123 -5.34 -3.99 40.87
N ARG A 124 -6.61 -3.83 41.28
CA ARG A 124 -7.78 -4.22 40.44
C ARG A 124 -7.98 -3.29 39.26
N MET A 125 -7.87 -1.99 39.45
CA MET A 125 -8.03 -1.00 38.38
C MET A 125 -6.86 -1.08 37.37
N ALA A 126 -5.64 -1.20 37.87
CA ALA A 126 -4.46 -1.40 37.05
C ALA A 126 -4.58 -2.65 36.19
N ALA A 127 -4.98 -3.80 36.74
CA ALA A 127 -5.15 -5.04 35.98
C ALA A 127 -6.18 -4.92 34.88
N ALA A 128 -7.32 -4.25 35.10
CA ALA A 128 -8.35 -4.06 34.09
C ALA A 128 -7.91 -3.12 32.95
N ALA A 129 -7.27 -1.99 33.29
CA ALA A 129 -6.75 -1.03 32.32
C ALA A 129 -5.58 -1.63 31.52
N THR A 130 -4.66 -2.30 32.22
CA THR A 130 -3.48 -2.95 31.64
C THR A 130 -3.86 -3.97 30.57
N LYS A 131 -4.87 -4.81 30.81
CA LYS A 131 -5.32 -5.81 29.85
C LYS A 131 -5.70 -5.20 28.49
N GLN A 132 -6.40 -4.08 28.49
CA GLN A 132 -6.83 -3.42 27.25
C GLN A 132 -5.65 -2.74 26.54
N VAL A 133 -4.84 -1.98 27.28
CA VAL A 133 -3.69 -1.25 26.74
C VAL A 133 -2.62 -2.22 26.26
N LEU A 134 -2.30 -3.26 27.05
CA LEU A 134 -1.37 -4.31 26.66
C LEU A 134 -1.79 -4.99 25.35
N ALA A 135 -3.06 -5.40 25.24
CA ALA A 135 -3.56 -6.03 24.01
C ALA A 135 -3.48 -5.10 22.79
N GLN A 136 -3.59 -3.79 22.98
CA GLN A 136 -3.40 -2.83 21.90
C GLN A 136 -1.92 -2.67 21.55
N LYS A 137 -1.05 -2.46 22.55
CA LYS A 137 0.39 -2.29 22.34
C LYS A 137 1.04 -3.51 21.68
N LEU A 138 0.67 -4.72 22.11
CA LEU A 138 1.16 -5.95 21.48
C LEU A 138 0.72 -6.06 20.01
N ARG A 139 -0.50 -5.65 19.69
CA ARG A 139 -0.96 -5.59 18.30
C ARG A 139 -0.16 -4.58 17.47
N ASP A 140 0.10 -3.41 18.04
CA ASP A 140 0.85 -2.36 17.35
C ASP A 140 2.31 -2.78 17.13
N GLN A 141 2.95 -3.42 18.12
CA GLN A 141 4.29 -4.00 17.96
C GLN A 141 4.33 -5.14 16.94
N GLN A 142 3.36 -6.04 16.97
CA GLN A 142 3.26 -7.11 15.97
C GLN A 142 3.11 -6.54 14.56
N ARG A 143 2.34 -5.46 14.39
CA ARG A 143 2.18 -4.78 13.12
C ARG A 143 3.48 -4.15 12.62
N ARG A 144 4.22 -3.47 13.49
CA ARG A 144 5.52 -2.88 13.13
C ARG A 144 6.50 -3.95 12.68
N MET A 145 6.59 -5.06 13.42
CA MET A 145 7.46 -6.18 13.03
C MET A 145 7.08 -6.78 11.69
N ILE A 146 5.78 -6.96 11.41
CA ILE A 146 5.32 -7.43 10.11
C ILE A 146 5.69 -6.42 9.01
N GLN A 147 5.50 -5.14 9.26
CA GLN A 147 5.83 -4.09 8.29
C GLN A 147 7.34 -4.08 7.98
N GLU A 148 8.19 -4.08 9.01
CA GLU A 148 9.65 -4.14 8.86
C GLU A 148 10.09 -5.42 8.13
N GLU A 149 9.52 -6.58 8.48
CA GLU A 149 9.87 -7.87 7.87
C GLU A 149 9.47 -7.97 6.40
N PHE A 150 8.33 -7.39 6.01
CA PHE A 150 7.79 -7.52 4.65
C PHE A 150 8.04 -6.31 3.75
N ALA A 151 8.49 -5.16 4.28
CA ALA A 151 8.84 -3.98 3.48
C ALA A 151 10.13 -4.16 2.68
N ASP A 152 11.11 -4.85 3.25
CA ASP A 152 12.46 -5.02 2.70
C ASP A 152 12.66 -6.38 1.99
N LEU A 153 11.58 -7.03 1.56
CA LEU A 153 11.71 -8.31 0.84
C LEU A 153 12.35 -8.13 -0.54
N GLU A 154 13.43 -8.84 -0.79
CA GLU A 154 14.07 -8.90 -2.11
C GLU A 154 13.13 -9.49 -3.16
N ASP A 155 12.41 -10.57 -2.80
CA ASP A 155 11.46 -11.25 -3.66
C ASP A 155 10.01 -10.93 -3.25
N PRO A 156 9.25 -10.15 -4.05
CA PRO A 156 7.87 -9.81 -3.74
C PRO A 156 6.89 -10.98 -3.95
N VAL A 157 7.35 -12.16 -4.41
CA VAL A 157 6.50 -13.33 -4.63
C VAL A 157 6.68 -14.36 -3.52
N LEU A 158 5.58 -14.62 -2.82
CA LEU A 158 5.53 -15.50 -1.66
C LEU A 158 4.74 -16.77 -1.98
N THR A 159 5.04 -17.84 -1.24
CA THR A 159 4.18 -19.03 -1.21
C THR A 159 3.11 -18.84 -0.14
N ALA A 160 1.85 -18.84 -0.55
CA ALA A 160 0.71 -18.63 0.30
C ALA A 160 -0.15 -19.88 0.41
N ARG A 161 -0.61 -20.22 1.61
CA ARG A 161 -1.51 -21.32 1.90
C ARG A 161 -2.89 -20.78 2.32
N VAL A 162 -3.95 -21.28 1.70
CA VAL A 162 -5.32 -20.85 2.01
C VAL A 162 -5.71 -21.30 3.42
N ILE A 163 -6.15 -20.35 4.27
CA ILE A 163 -6.65 -20.60 5.62
C ILE A 163 -8.18 -20.67 5.62
N ARG A 164 -8.82 -19.55 5.22
CA ARG A 164 -10.28 -19.36 5.27
C ARG A 164 -10.78 -18.39 4.22
N PHE A 165 -12.10 -18.31 4.10
CA PHE A 165 -12.79 -17.39 3.21
C PHE A 165 -13.51 -16.34 4.02
N GLU A 166 -13.41 -15.07 3.67
CA GLU A 166 -14.10 -13.96 4.27
C GLU A 166 -14.84 -13.16 3.20
N ARG A 167 -16.17 -13.21 3.20
CA ARG A 167 -17.03 -12.49 2.24
C ARG A 167 -16.57 -12.67 0.77
N GLN A 168 -15.76 -11.75 0.26
CA GLN A 168 -15.25 -11.76 -1.12
C GLN A 168 -13.72 -11.98 -1.20
N SER A 169 -13.05 -12.15 -0.06
CA SER A 169 -11.61 -12.31 0.03
C SER A 169 -11.23 -13.72 0.45
N VAL A 170 -10.04 -14.13 0.09
CA VAL A 170 -9.41 -15.37 0.56
C VAL A 170 -8.30 -14.97 1.53
N ILE A 171 -8.36 -15.48 2.76
CA ILE A 171 -7.29 -15.26 3.75
C ILE A 171 -6.29 -16.39 3.62
N MET A 172 -5.05 -16.02 3.47
CA MET A 172 -3.92 -16.91 3.22
C MET A 172 -2.84 -16.74 4.30
N ALA A 173 -2.12 -17.81 4.60
CA ALA A 173 -0.90 -17.76 5.39
C ALA A 173 0.28 -17.58 4.46
N VAL A 174 1.11 -16.60 4.72
CA VAL A 174 2.37 -16.32 4.00
C VAL A 174 3.53 -16.27 4.98
N SER A 175 4.74 -16.57 4.53
CA SER A 175 5.97 -16.45 5.30
C SER A 175 7.00 -15.69 4.48
N SER A 176 7.76 -14.81 5.12
CA SER A 176 8.89 -14.09 4.51
C SER A 176 10.10 -14.96 4.20
N GLY A 177 10.15 -16.18 4.74
CA GLY A 177 11.26 -17.10 4.52
C GLY A 177 11.17 -18.41 5.34
N LEU A 178 12.14 -19.30 5.12
CA LEU A 178 12.24 -20.57 5.84
C LEU A 178 12.44 -20.34 7.34
N GLY A 179 11.56 -20.92 8.15
CA GLY A 179 11.62 -20.83 9.62
C GLY A 179 11.03 -19.54 10.19
N ARG A 180 10.55 -18.64 9.34
CA ARG A 180 9.81 -17.46 9.79
C ARG A 180 8.34 -17.80 10.09
N PRO A 181 7.69 -17.08 11.02
CA PRO A 181 6.30 -17.31 11.34
C PRO A 181 5.39 -17.01 10.15
N GLU A 182 4.33 -17.79 10.00
CA GLU A 182 3.28 -17.49 9.03
C GLU A 182 2.45 -16.28 9.49
N VAL A 183 2.20 -15.36 8.56
CA VAL A 183 1.38 -14.15 8.75
C VAL A 183 0.16 -14.23 7.85
N GLU A 184 -0.98 -13.72 8.32
CA GLU A 184 -2.19 -13.65 7.51
C GLU A 184 -2.08 -12.56 6.45
N ALA A 185 -2.44 -12.92 5.21
CA ALA A 185 -2.53 -12.03 4.06
C ALA A 185 -3.91 -12.13 3.41
N GLU A 186 -4.41 -11.01 2.93
CA GLU A 186 -5.68 -10.94 2.22
C GLU A 186 -5.46 -10.98 0.71
N LEU A 187 -6.18 -11.87 0.03
CA LEU A 187 -6.29 -11.94 -1.43
C LEU A 187 -7.71 -11.47 -1.82
N PRO A 188 -7.90 -10.17 -2.14
CA PRO A 188 -9.20 -9.62 -2.50
C PRO A 188 -9.70 -10.18 -3.84
N ARG A 189 -11.01 -10.17 -4.05
CA ARG A 189 -11.64 -10.77 -5.24
C ARG A 189 -11.08 -10.24 -6.57
N ARG A 190 -10.77 -8.96 -6.64
CA ARG A 190 -10.18 -8.33 -7.84
C ARG A 190 -8.78 -8.86 -8.18
N ASP A 191 -8.07 -9.38 -7.18
CA ASP A 191 -6.72 -9.90 -7.29
C ASP A 191 -6.65 -11.44 -7.40
N GLN A 192 -7.82 -12.14 -7.36
CA GLN A 192 -7.96 -13.58 -7.58
C GLN A 192 -7.97 -13.90 -9.07
N LEU A 193 -7.47 -15.08 -9.45
CA LEU A 193 -7.63 -15.58 -10.82
C LEU A 193 -8.93 -16.37 -10.97
N PRO A 194 -9.66 -16.23 -12.09
CA PRO A 194 -10.93 -16.91 -12.30
C PRO A 194 -10.80 -18.44 -12.40
N ASN A 195 -9.63 -18.92 -12.81
CA ASN A 195 -9.35 -20.34 -13.00
C ASN A 195 -8.71 -21.01 -11.77
N ASP A 196 -8.35 -20.24 -10.73
CA ASP A 196 -7.80 -20.78 -9.51
C ASP A 196 -8.91 -21.42 -8.66
N ASN A 197 -8.59 -22.58 -8.10
CA ASN A 197 -9.48 -23.28 -7.20
C ASN A 197 -8.98 -23.13 -5.76
N TYR A 198 -9.42 -22.05 -5.11
CA TYR A 198 -9.07 -21.80 -3.73
C TYR A 198 -9.81 -22.79 -2.83
N ARG A 199 -9.07 -23.69 -2.18
CA ARG A 199 -9.57 -24.65 -1.19
C ARG A 199 -8.72 -24.53 0.07
N ALA A 200 -9.29 -24.88 1.21
CA ALA A 200 -8.52 -24.90 2.45
C ALA A 200 -7.23 -25.73 2.30
N ASN A 201 -6.14 -25.19 2.78
CA ASN A 201 -4.78 -25.74 2.68
C ASN A 201 -4.19 -25.83 1.25
N ALA A 202 -4.85 -25.32 0.22
CA ALA A 202 -4.23 -25.19 -1.09
C ALA A 202 -3.14 -24.11 -1.07
N THR A 203 -2.03 -24.36 -1.79
CA THR A 203 -0.90 -23.44 -1.88
C THR A 203 -0.83 -22.77 -3.25
N PHE A 204 -0.47 -21.49 -3.25
CA PHE A 204 -0.32 -20.67 -4.45
C PHE A 204 0.89 -19.76 -4.31
N LYS A 205 1.55 -19.43 -5.42
CA LYS A 205 2.47 -18.30 -5.48
C LYS A 205 1.67 -17.01 -5.60
N VAL A 206 1.93 -16.04 -4.75
CA VAL A 206 1.23 -14.75 -4.72
C VAL A 206 2.24 -13.61 -4.73
N PHE A 207 1.89 -12.52 -5.39
CA PHE A 207 2.66 -11.30 -5.38
C PHE A 207 2.24 -10.43 -4.19
N LEU A 208 3.19 -10.01 -3.36
CA LEU A 208 2.94 -9.05 -2.29
C LEU A 208 2.74 -7.67 -2.91
N LYS A 209 1.52 -7.16 -2.80
CA LYS A 209 1.11 -5.91 -3.45
C LYS A 209 1.31 -4.71 -2.54
N GLU A 210 0.97 -4.89 -1.28
CA GLU A 210 0.93 -3.80 -0.31
C GLU A 210 1.07 -4.34 1.12
N VAL A 211 1.77 -3.60 1.95
CA VAL A 211 1.85 -3.78 3.40
C VAL A 211 1.16 -2.58 4.04
N SER A 212 -0.05 -2.75 4.58
CA SER A 212 -0.84 -1.65 5.11
C SER A 212 -0.37 -1.20 6.49
N GLU A 213 -0.13 0.08 6.64
CA GLU A 213 0.21 0.70 7.94
C GLU A 213 -1.03 0.84 8.86
N ILE A 214 -2.21 1.07 8.28
CA ILE A 214 -3.42 1.51 8.98
C ILE A 214 -4.45 0.39 9.20
N ALA A 215 -4.11 -0.87 9.01
CA ALA A 215 -5.06 -1.97 9.20
C ALA A 215 -5.61 -2.01 10.65
N ARG A 216 -6.70 -1.29 10.90
CA ARG A 216 -7.35 -1.27 12.25
C ARG A 216 -7.98 -2.63 12.60
N ARG A 217 -8.45 -3.38 11.58
CA ARG A 217 -9.03 -4.73 11.73
C ARG A 217 -8.69 -5.55 10.48
N GLY A 218 -8.26 -6.81 10.64
CA GLY A 218 -7.94 -7.73 9.54
C GLY A 218 -6.44 -7.85 9.23
N PRO A 219 -6.10 -8.61 8.17
CA PRO A 219 -4.71 -8.78 7.71
C PRO A 219 -4.08 -7.48 7.26
N GLN A 220 -2.77 -7.37 7.46
CA GLN A 220 -1.96 -6.20 7.09
C GLN A 220 -1.35 -6.35 5.70
N LEU A 221 -1.18 -7.58 5.25
CA LEU A 221 -0.59 -7.91 3.96
C LEU A 221 -1.69 -8.10 2.91
N PHE A 222 -1.54 -7.40 1.78
CA PHE A 222 -2.40 -7.58 0.61
C PHE A 222 -1.61 -8.25 -0.50
N VAL A 223 -2.12 -9.37 -0.96
CA VAL A 223 -1.48 -10.18 -2.01
C VAL A 223 -2.34 -10.27 -3.26
N SER A 224 -1.69 -10.52 -4.39
CA SER A 224 -2.33 -10.56 -5.70
C SER A 224 -1.84 -11.75 -6.51
N ARG A 225 -2.78 -12.42 -7.18
CA ARG A 225 -2.51 -13.38 -8.27
C ARG A 225 -2.63 -12.72 -9.65
N ALA A 226 -3.27 -11.53 -9.69
CA ALA A 226 -3.52 -10.79 -10.94
C ALA A 226 -2.41 -9.78 -11.30
N ASN A 227 -1.45 -9.51 -10.41
CA ASN A 227 -0.36 -8.58 -10.65
C ASN A 227 0.59 -9.07 -11.76
N ALA A 228 1.06 -8.16 -12.62
CA ALA A 228 2.01 -8.47 -13.69
C ALA A 228 3.37 -8.94 -13.15
N GLY A 229 3.80 -8.45 -11.98
CA GLY A 229 5.04 -8.87 -11.32
C GLY A 229 5.10 -10.36 -11.01
N LEU A 230 3.96 -11.02 -10.79
CA LEU A 230 3.92 -12.48 -10.65
C LEU A 230 4.39 -13.18 -11.94
N VAL A 231 4.00 -12.67 -13.11
CA VAL A 231 4.43 -13.24 -14.40
C VAL A 231 5.93 -13.04 -14.61
N VAL A 232 6.43 -11.84 -14.29
CA VAL A 232 7.87 -11.53 -14.37
C VAL A 232 8.67 -12.52 -13.53
N TYR A 233 8.33 -12.67 -12.26
CA TYR A 233 8.98 -13.61 -11.34
C TYR A 233 8.96 -15.06 -11.85
N LEU A 234 7.82 -15.50 -12.41
CA LEU A 234 7.72 -16.86 -12.94
C LEU A 234 8.65 -17.07 -14.14
N PHE A 235 8.79 -16.09 -15.03
CA PHE A 235 9.75 -16.15 -16.13
C PHE A 235 11.19 -16.09 -15.63
N GLU A 236 11.52 -15.26 -14.66
CA GLU A 236 12.84 -15.19 -14.05
C GLU A 236 13.27 -16.54 -13.47
N ASN A 237 12.34 -17.26 -12.85
CA ASN A 237 12.66 -18.60 -12.30
C ASN A 237 12.78 -19.71 -13.35
N GLU A 238 12.06 -19.61 -14.47
CA GLU A 238 12.02 -20.66 -15.50
C GLU A 238 13.04 -20.45 -16.63
N VAL A 239 13.57 -19.23 -16.79
CA VAL A 239 14.43 -18.84 -17.90
C VAL A 239 15.81 -18.45 -17.40
N PRO A 240 16.83 -19.34 -17.50
CA PRO A 240 18.18 -19.06 -17.03
C PRO A 240 18.81 -17.82 -17.67
N GLU A 241 18.53 -17.57 -18.94
CA GLU A 241 19.02 -16.40 -19.68
C GLU A 241 18.51 -15.07 -19.12
N ILE A 242 17.37 -15.08 -18.40
CA ILE A 242 16.87 -13.90 -17.67
C ILE A 242 17.62 -13.77 -16.35
N GLN A 243 17.86 -14.87 -15.63
CA GLN A 243 18.63 -14.87 -14.38
C GLN A 243 20.08 -14.40 -14.60
N GLU A 244 20.68 -14.80 -15.72
CA GLU A 244 22.04 -14.40 -16.12
C GLU A 244 22.10 -12.97 -16.67
N GLY A 245 20.95 -12.36 -16.97
CA GLY A 245 20.82 -11.00 -17.47
C GLY A 245 21.10 -10.84 -18.98
N SER A 246 21.31 -11.95 -19.73
CA SER A 246 21.47 -11.90 -21.19
C SER A 246 20.15 -11.60 -21.91
N VAL A 247 19.02 -11.99 -21.34
CA VAL A 247 17.66 -11.64 -21.75
C VAL A 247 16.98 -10.82 -20.65
N ARG A 248 16.23 -9.79 -21.06
CA ARG A 248 15.46 -8.95 -20.13
C ARG A 248 14.00 -8.87 -20.52
N ILE A 249 13.12 -8.80 -19.52
CA ILE A 249 11.71 -8.45 -19.71
C ILE A 249 11.61 -6.92 -19.72
N VAL A 250 11.15 -6.36 -20.82
CA VAL A 250 11.05 -4.89 -20.99
C VAL A 250 9.71 -4.38 -20.51
N ALA A 251 8.63 -5.09 -20.83
CA ALA A 251 7.26 -4.70 -20.45
C ALA A 251 6.35 -5.92 -20.37
N VAL A 252 5.33 -5.82 -19.53
CA VAL A 252 4.27 -6.83 -19.40
C VAL A 252 2.90 -6.14 -19.40
N ALA A 253 2.04 -6.58 -20.29
CA ALA A 253 0.63 -6.18 -20.31
C ALA A 253 -0.23 -7.41 -19.99
N ARG A 254 -0.93 -7.37 -18.87
CA ARG A 254 -1.71 -8.49 -18.33
C ARG A 254 -3.18 -8.12 -18.16
N GLU A 255 -4.03 -9.03 -18.54
CA GLU A 255 -5.47 -9.02 -18.31
C GLU A 255 -5.88 -10.34 -17.64
N ALA A 256 -5.61 -10.40 -16.33
CA ALA A 256 -5.86 -11.58 -15.51
C ALA A 256 -7.35 -11.82 -15.26
N ASN A 257 -8.13 -10.74 -15.12
CA ASN A 257 -9.56 -10.74 -14.90
C ASN A 257 -10.25 -9.93 -16.02
N PRO A 258 -10.46 -10.52 -17.21
CA PRO A 258 -11.15 -9.81 -18.28
C PRO A 258 -12.61 -9.51 -17.88
N PRO A 259 -13.18 -8.37 -18.34
CA PRO A 259 -14.53 -7.94 -17.96
C PRO A 259 -15.61 -8.94 -18.39
N SER A 260 -15.40 -9.64 -19.49
CA SER A 260 -16.31 -10.63 -20.02
C SER A 260 -15.83 -12.06 -19.75
N ARG A 261 -16.76 -12.93 -19.33
CA ARG A 261 -16.49 -14.37 -19.16
C ARG A 261 -16.26 -15.11 -20.47
N ALA A 262 -16.61 -14.51 -21.61
CA ALA A 262 -16.36 -15.09 -22.94
C ALA A 262 -14.88 -15.02 -23.32
N VAL A 263 -14.11 -14.17 -22.65
CA VAL A 263 -12.68 -13.94 -22.88
C VAL A 263 -11.90 -14.48 -21.70
N GLY A 264 -10.90 -15.31 -21.95
CA GLY A 264 -10.04 -15.88 -20.91
C GLY A 264 -8.88 -14.93 -20.54
N PRO A 265 -8.20 -15.21 -19.41
CA PRO A 265 -6.99 -14.48 -19.02
C PRO A 265 -5.91 -14.52 -20.10
N ARG A 266 -5.24 -13.41 -20.32
CA ARG A 266 -4.16 -13.32 -21.31
C ARG A 266 -3.11 -12.29 -20.90
N THR A 267 -1.87 -12.60 -21.21
CA THR A 267 -0.71 -11.73 -20.94
C THR A 267 0.17 -11.63 -22.18
N LYS A 268 0.68 -10.43 -22.44
CA LYS A 268 1.75 -10.18 -23.41
C LYS A 268 3.01 -9.77 -22.66
N VAL A 269 4.13 -10.40 -22.99
CA VAL A 269 5.45 -10.15 -22.38
C VAL A 269 6.42 -9.71 -23.47
N ALA A 270 6.93 -8.48 -23.38
CA ALA A 270 7.94 -7.98 -24.29
C ALA A 270 9.34 -8.29 -23.74
N VAL A 271 10.14 -8.96 -24.55
CA VAL A 271 11.50 -9.39 -24.19
C VAL A 271 12.53 -8.86 -25.17
N ASP A 272 13.71 -8.58 -24.66
CA ASP A 272 14.86 -8.11 -25.42
C ASP A 272 16.12 -8.88 -25.01
N SER A 273 17.11 -8.92 -25.87
CA SER A 273 18.41 -9.52 -25.57
C SER A 273 19.52 -8.48 -25.70
N ILE A 274 20.40 -8.46 -24.69
CA ILE A 274 21.61 -7.66 -24.73
C ILE A 274 22.62 -8.27 -25.72
N GLU A 275 22.62 -9.58 -25.84
CA GLU A 275 23.48 -10.35 -26.73
C GLU A 275 22.81 -10.60 -28.08
N ARG A 276 23.48 -10.25 -29.18
CA ARG A 276 22.93 -10.37 -30.54
C ARG A 276 22.69 -11.82 -30.97
N GLU A 277 23.41 -12.78 -30.39
CA GLU A 277 23.34 -14.20 -30.72
C GLU A 277 22.22 -14.93 -29.98
N VAL A 278 21.67 -14.34 -28.94
CA VAL A 278 20.58 -14.94 -28.14
C VAL A 278 19.24 -14.49 -28.67
N ASP A 279 18.38 -15.44 -29.04
CA ASP A 279 16.98 -15.17 -29.36
C ASP A 279 16.14 -15.06 -28.06
N PRO A 280 15.71 -13.85 -27.66
CA PRO A 280 15.01 -13.67 -26.40
C PRO A 280 13.64 -14.36 -26.36
N VAL A 281 12.96 -14.43 -27.50
CA VAL A 281 11.65 -15.10 -27.62
C VAL A 281 11.83 -16.61 -27.50
N GLY A 282 12.80 -17.17 -28.22
CA GLY A 282 13.13 -18.60 -28.18
C GLY A 282 13.57 -19.05 -26.78
N ALA A 283 14.37 -18.24 -26.07
CA ALA A 283 14.78 -18.50 -24.69
C ALA A 283 13.60 -18.62 -23.73
N CYS A 284 12.65 -17.67 -23.79
CA CYS A 284 11.45 -17.66 -22.96
C CYS A 284 10.47 -18.79 -23.28
N ILE A 285 10.33 -19.16 -24.55
CA ILE A 285 9.46 -20.26 -24.97
C ILE A 285 10.06 -21.60 -24.58
N GLY A 286 11.37 -21.77 -24.76
CA GLY A 286 12.08 -23.00 -24.50
C GLY A 286 11.82 -24.11 -25.53
N ALA A 287 12.52 -25.22 -25.40
CA ALA A 287 12.40 -26.37 -26.32
C ALA A 287 10.94 -26.87 -26.37
N ARG A 288 10.31 -26.81 -27.53
CA ARG A 288 8.91 -27.22 -27.76
C ARG A 288 7.91 -26.53 -26.81
N GLY A 289 8.22 -25.33 -26.34
CA GLY A 289 7.37 -24.58 -25.44
C GLY A 289 7.42 -25.02 -23.96
N SER A 290 8.45 -25.79 -23.55
CA SER A 290 8.51 -26.35 -22.19
C SER A 290 8.52 -25.28 -21.09
N ARG A 291 9.29 -24.20 -21.25
CA ARG A 291 9.43 -23.14 -20.23
C ARG A 291 8.14 -22.32 -20.10
N ILE A 292 7.64 -21.81 -21.20
CA ILE A 292 6.39 -21.05 -21.18
C ILE A 292 5.22 -21.87 -20.66
N GLN A 293 5.21 -23.20 -20.93
CA GLN A 293 4.16 -24.09 -20.44
C GLN A 293 4.18 -24.24 -18.92
N GLN A 294 5.35 -24.20 -18.27
CA GLN A 294 5.48 -24.17 -16.81
C GLN A 294 4.79 -22.94 -16.23
N VAL A 295 5.06 -21.76 -16.80
CA VAL A 295 4.43 -20.50 -16.37
C VAL A 295 2.91 -20.55 -16.60
N VAL A 296 2.47 -21.02 -17.77
CA VAL A 296 1.03 -21.19 -18.08
C VAL A 296 0.35 -22.15 -17.09
N ASN A 297 1.01 -23.23 -16.70
CA ASN A 297 0.47 -24.20 -15.73
C ASN A 297 0.33 -23.58 -14.34
N GLU A 298 1.32 -22.82 -13.87
CA GLU A 298 1.24 -22.09 -12.59
C GLU A 298 0.08 -21.09 -12.57
N LEU A 299 -0.17 -20.42 -13.70
CA LEU A 299 -1.27 -19.46 -13.90
C LEU A 299 -2.58 -20.11 -14.36
N ARG A 300 -2.70 -21.44 -14.22
CA ARG A 300 -3.93 -22.21 -14.49
C ARG A 300 -4.50 -22.01 -15.88
N GLY A 301 -3.63 -21.98 -16.89
CA GLY A 301 -4.03 -21.91 -18.31
C GLY A 301 -4.20 -20.51 -18.84
N GLU A 302 -3.66 -19.48 -18.19
CA GLU A 302 -3.57 -18.14 -18.74
C GLU A 302 -2.73 -18.14 -20.03
N LYS A 303 -3.26 -17.53 -21.10
CA LYS A 303 -2.54 -17.47 -22.37
C LYS A 303 -1.45 -16.41 -22.31
N ILE A 304 -0.24 -16.79 -22.69
CA ILE A 304 0.93 -15.90 -22.67
C ILE A 304 1.50 -15.78 -24.09
N ASP A 305 1.62 -14.55 -24.58
CA ASP A 305 2.29 -14.22 -25.83
C ASP A 305 3.64 -13.56 -25.51
N VAL A 306 4.74 -14.20 -25.92
CA VAL A 306 6.09 -13.62 -25.81
C VAL A 306 6.42 -12.87 -27.09
N ILE A 307 6.83 -11.62 -26.94
CA ILE A 307 6.96 -10.64 -28.02
C ILE A 307 8.38 -10.07 -28.01
N ARG A 308 9.02 -10.02 -29.18
CA ARG A 308 10.30 -9.34 -29.30
C ARG A 308 10.10 -7.84 -29.20
N TRP A 309 10.76 -7.22 -28.25
CA TRP A 309 10.84 -5.77 -28.15
C TRP A 309 11.67 -5.19 -29.32
N SER A 310 11.40 -3.97 -29.69
CA SER A 310 12.18 -3.21 -30.67
C SER A 310 12.25 -1.75 -30.27
N SER A 311 13.38 -1.12 -30.51
CA SER A 311 13.55 0.33 -30.35
C SER A 311 12.80 1.14 -31.42
N ASP A 312 12.47 0.53 -32.56
CA ASP A 312 11.58 1.10 -33.56
C ASP A 312 10.13 0.92 -33.12
N PRO A 313 9.38 2.00 -32.83
CA PRO A 313 7.98 1.91 -32.40
C PRO A 313 7.09 1.18 -33.39
N GLY A 314 7.29 1.41 -34.70
CA GLY A 314 6.49 0.74 -35.76
C GLY A 314 6.67 -0.78 -35.70
N GLN A 315 7.91 -1.24 -35.61
CA GLN A 315 8.21 -2.67 -35.50
C GLN A 315 7.72 -3.26 -34.16
N TYR A 316 7.84 -2.52 -33.06
CA TYR A 316 7.36 -2.99 -31.75
C TYR A 316 5.85 -3.13 -31.71
N ILE A 317 5.11 -2.15 -32.28
CA ILE A 317 3.65 -2.22 -32.42
C ILE A 317 3.25 -3.43 -33.30
N ALA A 318 3.91 -3.62 -34.45
CA ALA A 318 3.66 -4.77 -35.30
C ALA A 318 3.85 -6.10 -34.57
N ASN A 319 4.98 -6.26 -33.86
CA ASN A 319 5.27 -7.45 -33.06
C ASN A 319 4.22 -7.67 -31.96
N SER A 320 3.76 -6.59 -31.32
CA SER A 320 2.81 -6.65 -30.19
C SER A 320 1.44 -7.19 -30.57
N LEU A 321 1.04 -7.07 -31.83
CA LEU A 321 -0.23 -7.58 -32.37
C LEU A 321 -0.22 -9.06 -32.74
N SER A 322 0.96 -9.73 -32.58
CA SER A 322 1.02 -11.20 -32.73
C SER A 322 -0.16 -11.89 -32.02
N PRO A 323 -0.77 -12.92 -32.61
CA PRO A 323 -0.37 -13.67 -33.78
C PRO A 323 -0.87 -13.10 -35.13
N ALA A 324 -1.51 -11.93 -35.15
CA ALA A 324 -1.94 -11.32 -36.39
C ALA A 324 -0.75 -10.83 -37.26
N ARG A 325 -0.90 -10.90 -38.57
CA ARG A 325 0.07 -10.36 -39.52
C ARG A 325 -0.25 -8.90 -39.79
N VAL A 326 0.72 -8.02 -39.58
CA VAL A 326 0.63 -6.60 -39.87
C VAL A 326 1.34 -6.32 -41.20
N GLU A 327 0.72 -5.57 -42.08
CA GLU A 327 1.33 -5.13 -43.34
C GLU A 327 2.13 -3.86 -43.19
N LEU A 328 1.55 -2.85 -42.51
CA LEU A 328 2.19 -1.56 -42.30
C LEU A 328 1.75 -0.94 -40.97
N VAL A 329 2.67 -0.29 -40.28
CA VAL A 329 2.37 0.59 -39.14
C VAL A 329 2.72 2.01 -39.55
N ARG A 330 1.78 2.92 -39.38
CA ARG A 330 1.95 4.36 -39.61
C ARG A 330 1.87 5.07 -38.26
N LEU A 331 2.93 5.72 -37.90
CA LEU A 331 2.96 6.59 -36.73
C LEU A 331 2.34 7.93 -37.11
N VAL A 332 1.04 8.09 -36.85
CA VAL A 332 0.27 9.24 -37.29
C VAL A 332 0.43 10.45 -36.40
N ASP A 333 0.63 10.21 -35.11
CA ASP A 333 0.94 11.23 -34.14
C ASP A 333 2.01 10.68 -33.15
N PRO A 334 3.30 10.92 -33.42
CA PRO A 334 4.37 10.43 -32.55
C PRO A 334 4.38 11.08 -31.17
N GLU A 335 3.99 12.34 -31.04
CA GLU A 335 3.92 13.07 -29.76
C GLU A 335 2.78 12.53 -28.90
N GLY A 336 1.60 12.33 -29.46
CA GLY A 336 0.44 11.71 -28.78
C GLY A 336 0.45 10.19 -28.81
N GLN A 337 1.57 9.56 -29.24
CA GLN A 337 1.74 8.11 -29.28
C GLN A 337 0.57 7.40 -29.97
N HIS A 338 0.17 7.88 -31.17
CA HIS A 338 -0.94 7.33 -31.92
C HIS A 338 -0.47 6.71 -33.23
N ALA A 339 -0.92 5.48 -33.52
CA ALA A 339 -0.54 4.71 -34.68
C ALA A 339 -1.75 4.06 -35.37
N HIS A 340 -1.77 4.12 -36.72
CA HIS A 340 -2.65 3.31 -37.53
C HIS A 340 -1.90 2.05 -37.97
N VAL A 341 -2.55 0.90 -37.74
CA VAL A 341 -2.00 -0.41 -38.10
C VAL A 341 -2.85 -1.00 -39.23
N LEU A 342 -2.24 -1.17 -40.40
CA LEU A 342 -2.88 -1.74 -41.56
C LEU A 342 -2.71 -3.25 -41.58
N VAL A 343 -3.81 -3.96 -41.64
CA VAL A 343 -3.84 -5.42 -41.68
C VAL A 343 -4.70 -5.90 -42.84
N PRO A 344 -4.40 -7.07 -43.42
CA PRO A 344 -5.26 -7.69 -44.43
C PRO A 344 -6.66 -7.99 -43.86
N PRO A 345 -7.71 -8.02 -44.69
CA PRO A 345 -9.09 -8.28 -44.26
C PRO A 345 -9.24 -9.57 -43.45
N ASP A 346 -8.51 -10.63 -43.84
CA ASP A 346 -8.50 -11.93 -43.16
C ASP A 346 -7.85 -11.90 -41.76
N GLN A 347 -6.99 -10.91 -41.48
CA GLN A 347 -6.29 -10.75 -40.20
C GLN A 347 -6.98 -9.77 -39.27
N LEU A 348 -7.95 -8.99 -39.73
CA LEU A 348 -8.59 -7.92 -38.95
C LEU A 348 -9.19 -8.43 -37.63
N SER A 349 -9.98 -9.50 -37.69
CA SER A 349 -10.57 -10.12 -36.49
C SER A 349 -9.52 -10.68 -35.52
N LEU A 350 -8.39 -11.16 -36.01
CA LEU A 350 -7.30 -11.70 -35.20
C LEU A 350 -6.49 -10.58 -34.53
N ALA A 351 -6.26 -9.48 -35.28
CA ALA A 351 -5.55 -8.30 -34.78
C ALA A 351 -6.33 -7.61 -33.65
N ILE A 352 -7.64 -7.44 -33.84
CA ILE A 352 -8.53 -6.90 -32.79
C ILE A 352 -8.63 -7.90 -31.64
N GLY A 353 -8.83 -9.17 -31.91
CA GLY A 353 -9.09 -10.22 -30.94
C GLY A 353 -10.51 -10.18 -30.38
N ARG A 354 -10.88 -11.17 -29.59
CA ARG A 354 -12.21 -11.23 -28.94
C ARG A 354 -12.39 -10.04 -28.02
N GLU A 355 -13.47 -9.29 -28.20
CA GLU A 355 -13.77 -8.07 -27.41
C GLU A 355 -12.61 -7.07 -27.34
N GLY A 356 -11.79 -7.00 -28.40
CA GLY A 356 -10.66 -6.09 -28.47
C GLY A 356 -9.48 -6.45 -27.53
N GLN A 357 -9.43 -7.65 -26.97
CA GLN A 357 -8.38 -8.03 -26.01
C GLN A 357 -6.98 -7.93 -26.60
N ASN A 358 -6.78 -8.38 -27.84
CA ASN A 358 -5.45 -8.39 -28.44
C ASN A 358 -4.90 -6.98 -28.67
N VAL A 359 -5.72 -6.08 -29.24
CA VAL A 359 -5.31 -4.68 -29.46
C VAL A 359 -5.17 -3.92 -28.15
N ARG A 360 -6.05 -4.14 -27.18
CA ARG A 360 -5.95 -3.49 -25.85
C ARG A 360 -4.69 -3.89 -25.09
N LEU A 361 -4.31 -5.17 -25.13
CA LEU A 361 -3.04 -5.63 -24.56
C LEU A 361 -1.83 -5.09 -25.31
N ALA A 362 -1.89 -5.01 -26.64
CA ALA A 362 -0.83 -4.42 -27.46
C ALA A 362 -0.66 -2.92 -27.14
N ALA A 363 -1.75 -2.19 -27.04
CA ALA A 363 -1.73 -0.77 -26.67
C ALA A 363 -1.10 -0.55 -25.28
N ARG A 364 -1.50 -1.34 -24.27
CA ARG A 364 -0.90 -1.28 -22.93
C ARG A 364 0.57 -1.68 -22.90
N LEU A 365 0.96 -2.65 -23.73
CA LEU A 365 2.35 -3.13 -23.79
C LEU A 365 3.29 -2.08 -24.39
N THR A 366 2.83 -1.41 -25.45
CA THR A 366 3.63 -0.47 -26.23
C THR A 366 3.55 0.97 -25.71
N GLY A 367 2.46 1.29 -24.98
CA GLY A 367 2.14 2.66 -24.58
C GLY A 367 1.49 3.49 -25.70
N TRP A 368 1.21 2.88 -26.85
CA TRP A 368 0.64 3.56 -28.02
C TRP A 368 -0.87 3.32 -28.15
N LYS A 369 -1.59 4.36 -28.54
CA LYS A 369 -2.95 4.22 -29.04
C LYS A 369 -2.90 3.59 -30.44
N ILE A 370 -3.56 2.44 -30.59
CA ILE A 370 -3.48 1.62 -31.79
C ILE A 370 -4.86 1.53 -32.44
N ASP A 371 -4.99 2.08 -33.64
CA ASP A 371 -6.18 1.95 -34.47
C ASP A 371 -5.91 0.95 -35.60
N ILE A 372 -6.65 -0.16 -35.57
CA ILE A 372 -6.52 -1.20 -36.58
C ILE A 372 -7.44 -0.88 -37.79
N LYS A 373 -6.86 -0.81 -38.97
CA LYS A 373 -7.55 -0.50 -40.23
C LYS A 373 -7.37 -1.63 -41.24
N ASN A 374 -8.38 -1.81 -42.10
CA ASN A 374 -8.29 -2.71 -43.26
C ASN A 374 -7.37 -2.09 -44.31
N SER A 375 -6.34 -2.84 -44.76
CA SER A 375 -5.37 -2.33 -45.74
C SER A 375 -5.99 -2.05 -47.10
N GLU A 376 -7.03 -2.78 -47.49
CA GLU A 376 -7.71 -2.60 -48.81
C GLU A 376 -8.64 -1.37 -48.84
N GLU A 377 -9.19 -0.95 -47.67
CA GLU A 377 -10.14 0.15 -47.55
C GLU A 377 -9.48 1.44 -47.06
N TYR A 378 -8.20 1.40 -46.72
CA TYR A 378 -7.49 2.52 -46.12
C TYR A 378 -7.23 3.65 -47.13
N ASP A 379 -7.96 4.74 -46.96
CA ASP A 379 -7.70 5.98 -47.70
C ASP A 379 -6.78 6.90 -46.87
N GLN A 380 -5.52 6.95 -47.30
CA GLN A 380 -4.47 7.69 -46.65
C GLN A 380 -4.79 9.18 -46.47
N VAL A 381 -5.37 9.82 -47.53
CA VAL A 381 -5.60 11.27 -47.53
C VAL A 381 -6.69 11.63 -46.49
N SER A 382 -7.81 10.90 -46.56
CA SER A 382 -8.94 11.13 -45.63
C SER A 382 -8.55 10.86 -44.15
N GLU A 383 -7.73 9.86 -43.90
CA GLU A 383 -7.29 9.54 -42.52
C GLU A 383 -6.22 10.53 -41.99
N ASP A 384 -5.33 11.02 -42.85
CA ASP A 384 -4.34 12.04 -42.51
C ASP A 384 -5.01 13.39 -42.19
N GLU A 385 -6.09 13.75 -42.85
CA GLU A 385 -6.91 14.94 -42.55
C GLU A 385 -7.54 14.83 -41.15
N LYS A 386 -8.18 13.69 -40.84
CA LYS A 386 -8.78 13.45 -39.50
C LYS A 386 -7.76 13.49 -38.38
N VAL A 387 -6.58 12.91 -38.61
CA VAL A 387 -5.51 12.93 -37.62
C VAL A 387 -4.98 14.35 -37.40
N SER A 388 -4.82 15.13 -38.49
CA SER A 388 -4.37 16.52 -38.37
C SER A 388 -5.35 17.36 -37.56
N GLU A 389 -6.65 17.15 -37.75
CA GLU A 389 -7.70 17.81 -36.94
C GLU A 389 -7.63 17.42 -35.45
N LEU A 390 -7.43 16.11 -35.16
CA LEU A 390 -7.30 15.64 -33.78
C LEU A 390 -6.05 16.18 -33.09
N ILE A 391 -4.92 16.28 -33.81
CA ILE A 391 -3.68 16.87 -33.27
C ILE A 391 -3.90 18.36 -32.93
N GLU A 392 -4.61 19.07 -33.78
CA GLU A 392 -4.91 20.48 -33.57
C GLU A 392 -5.82 20.70 -32.35
N ILE A 393 -6.85 19.88 -32.18
CA ILE A 393 -7.72 19.88 -31.01
C ILE A 393 -6.90 19.62 -29.73
N ARG A 394 -6.07 18.58 -29.74
CA ARG A 394 -5.22 18.26 -28.58
C ARG A 394 -4.29 19.41 -28.21
N ARG A 395 -3.62 20.03 -29.20
CA ARG A 395 -2.75 21.19 -28.94
C ARG A 395 -3.51 22.37 -28.33
N GLN A 396 -4.76 22.58 -28.76
CA GLN A 396 -5.61 23.61 -28.16
C GLN A 396 -5.98 23.26 -26.71
N GLU A 397 -6.31 22.01 -26.42
CA GLU A 397 -6.59 21.54 -25.07
C GLU A 397 -5.37 21.65 -24.15
N GLU A 398 -4.18 21.23 -24.60
CA GLU A 398 -2.92 21.38 -23.87
C GLU A 398 -2.58 22.84 -23.58
N GLN A 399 -2.81 23.75 -24.55
CA GLN A 399 -2.62 25.18 -24.33
C GLN A 399 -3.57 25.74 -23.29
N LEU A 400 -4.86 25.36 -23.35
CA LEU A 400 -5.85 25.78 -22.37
C LEU A 400 -5.54 25.26 -20.96
N GLN A 401 -5.06 24.02 -20.85
CA GLN A 401 -4.61 23.44 -19.56
C GLN A 401 -3.38 24.17 -19.02
N ALA A 402 -2.39 24.43 -19.87
CA ALA A 402 -1.19 25.16 -19.47
C ALA A 402 -1.50 26.60 -19.04
N GLU A 403 -2.43 27.27 -19.74
CA GLU A 403 -2.90 28.61 -19.35
C GLU A 403 -3.66 28.58 -18.00
N ALA A 404 -4.49 27.54 -17.79
CA ALA A 404 -5.23 27.37 -16.53
C ALA A 404 -4.28 27.09 -15.36
N GLU A 405 -3.29 26.24 -15.55
CA GLU A 405 -2.25 25.94 -14.55
C GLU A 405 -1.40 27.17 -14.23
N ALA A 406 -0.98 27.92 -15.27
CA ALA A 406 -0.21 29.15 -15.09
C ALA A 406 -1.02 30.22 -14.32
N ARG A 407 -2.33 30.31 -14.59
CA ARG A 407 -3.24 31.19 -13.87
C ARG A 407 -3.40 30.80 -12.40
N LEU A 408 -3.54 29.50 -12.13
CA LEU A 408 -3.62 28.98 -10.77
C LEU A 408 -2.34 29.24 -9.97
N GLN A 409 -1.18 29.01 -10.60
CA GLN A 409 0.12 29.30 -9.98
C GLN A 409 0.31 30.79 -9.72
N ALA A 410 -0.12 31.65 -10.65
CA ALA A 410 -0.08 33.11 -10.47
C ALA A 410 -1.00 33.58 -9.32
N GLU A 411 -2.18 32.97 -9.19
CA GLU A 411 -3.10 33.27 -8.10
C GLU A 411 -2.55 32.81 -6.73
N GLN A 412 -1.94 31.61 -6.68
CA GLN A 412 -1.26 31.12 -5.47
C GLN A 412 -0.06 31.98 -5.08
N ALA A 413 0.74 32.41 -6.06
CA ALA A 413 1.85 33.32 -5.82
C ALA A 413 1.37 34.69 -5.30
N ALA A 414 0.31 35.24 -5.88
CA ALA A 414 -0.28 36.52 -5.42
C ALA A 414 -0.84 36.41 -4.00
N ARG A 415 -1.48 35.29 -3.64
CA ARG A 415 -1.91 35.00 -2.26
C ARG A 415 -0.73 34.91 -1.30
N ALA A 416 0.30 34.18 -1.67
CA ALA A 416 1.52 34.05 -0.84
C ALA A 416 2.22 35.40 -0.63
N GLU A 417 2.25 36.28 -1.65
CA GLU A 417 2.77 37.65 -1.51
C GLU A 417 1.87 38.53 -0.60
N GLU A 418 0.55 38.39 -0.70
CA GLU A 418 -0.40 39.10 0.14
C GLU A 418 -0.28 38.66 1.60
N ASP A 419 -0.18 37.35 1.85
CA ASP A 419 0.03 36.77 3.18
C ASP A 419 1.39 37.17 3.78
N ALA A 420 2.45 37.17 2.98
CA ALA A 420 3.76 37.65 3.41
C ALA A 420 3.71 39.16 3.79
N ARG A 421 2.99 39.95 3.01
CA ARG A 421 2.81 41.39 3.29
C ARG A 421 1.95 41.67 4.52
N LEU A 422 0.95 40.80 4.78
CA LEU A 422 0.15 40.87 6.00
C LEU A 422 0.97 40.49 7.24
N ARG A 423 1.84 39.50 7.15
CA ARG A 423 2.79 39.10 8.22
C ARG A 423 3.82 40.21 8.52
N GLU A 424 4.29 40.96 7.49
CA GLU A 424 5.16 42.12 7.71
C GLU A 424 4.44 43.28 8.37
N LEU A 425 3.15 43.52 8.04
CA LEU A 425 2.35 44.60 8.58
C LEU A 425 1.82 44.34 10.01
N TYR A 426 1.61 43.07 10.34
CA TYR A 426 1.12 42.57 11.62
C TYR A 426 2.03 41.43 12.09
N PRO A 427 3.25 41.72 12.63
CA PRO A 427 4.08 40.71 13.21
C PRO A 427 3.35 40.13 14.43
N LEU A 428 2.94 38.87 14.35
CA LEU A 428 2.40 38.13 15.48
C LEU A 428 3.57 37.87 16.45
N GLU A 429 3.34 37.99 17.76
CA GLU A 429 4.29 37.57 18.77
C GLU A 429 4.46 36.05 18.66
N GLU A 430 5.67 35.51 18.90
CA GLU A 430 6.02 34.10 18.67
C GLU A 430 5.05 33.08 19.33
N ASP A 431 4.40 33.47 20.43
CA ASP A 431 3.43 32.64 21.16
C ASP A 431 2.05 32.48 20.44
N GLU A 432 1.72 33.35 19.47
CA GLU A 432 0.46 33.23 18.69
C GLU A 432 0.65 32.44 17.37
N LEU A 433 1.89 32.25 16.90
CA LEU A 433 2.19 31.49 15.70
C LEU A 433 2.03 29.97 15.89
N GLU A 434 2.40 29.45 17.10
CA GLU A 434 2.21 28.03 17.40
C GLU A 434 0.74 27.62 17.54
N GLN A 435 -0.15 28.56 17.91
CA GLN A 435 -1.60 28.28 18.01
C GLN A 435 -2.32 28.35 16.65
N GLN A 436 -1.85 29.18 15.72
CA GLN A 436 -2.47 29.29 14.40
C GLN A 436 -2.10 28.13 13.48
N ASP A 437 -0.86 27.63 13.54
CA ASP A 437 -0.46 26.43 12.77
C ASP A 437 -1.22 25.17 13.23
N PHE A 438 -1.74 25.15 14.47
CA PHE A 438 -2.56 24.06 14.99
C PHE A 438 -4.03 24.15 14.52
N GLU A 439 -4.60 25.37 14.47
CA GLU A 439 -5.99 25.58 14.00
C GLU A 439 -6.11 25.43 12.48
N ASP A 440 -5.11 25.88 11.70
CA ASP A 440 -5.09 25.68 10.24
C ASP A 440 -4.84 24.21 9.85
N GLY A 441 -4.14 23.43 10.69
CA GLY A 441 -3.96 21.98 10.52
C GLY A 441 -5.27 21.19 10.75
N GLU A 442 -6.08 21.56 11.76
CA GLU A 442 -7.38 20.92 12.02
C GLU A 442 -8.45 21.28 10.98
N GLN A 443 -8.45 22.51 10.46
CA GLN A 443 -9.38 22.91 9.41
C GLN A 443 -9.02 22.36 8.03
N ALA A 444 -7.75 22.05 7.78
CA ALA A 444 -7.32 21.38 6.55
C ALA A 444 -7.67 19.88 6.54
N GLU A 445 -7.77 19.21 7.71
CA GLU A 445 -8.22 17.82 7.80
C GLU A 445 -9.75 17.68 7.69
N GLU A 446 -10.53 18.72 8.03
CA GLU A 446 -12.00 18.71 7.95
C GLU A 446 -12.53 19.09 6.54
N LEU A 447 -11.66 19.62 5.65
CA LEU A 447 -11.98 20.00 4.28
C LEU A 447 -11.36 19.08 3.20
N ALA A 448 -10.93 17.87 3.55
CA ALA A 448 -10.59 16.87 2.55
C ALA A 448 -11.85 16.47 1.76
N PRO A 449 -11.86 16.58 0.43
CA PRO A 449 -13.08 16.47 -0.37
C PRO A 449 -13.59 15.05 -0.37
N VAL A 450 -14.76 14.86 0.22
CA VAL A 450 -15.68 13.81 -0.15
C VAL A 450 -16.22 14.22 -1.51
N ASN A 451 -15.72 13.59 -2.59
CA ASN A 451 -16.41 13.35 -3.86
C ASN A 451 -15.46 13.34 -5.06
N GLU A 452 -14.87 12.18 -5.29
CA GLU A 452 -14.53 11.70 -6.65
C GLU A 452 -15.38 10.45 -6.97
N GLU A 453 -16.71 10.55 -6.89
CA GLU A 453 -17.62 9.49 -7.34
C GLU A 453 -18.85 10.03 -8.09
N SER A 454 -18.71 11.10 -8.87
CA SER A 454 -19.81 11.52 -9.73
C SER A 454 -19.39 12.07 -11.10
N GLY A 455 -18.19 11.76 -11.59
CA GLY A 455 -17.69 12.18 -12.91
C GLY A 455 -17.94 11.19 -14.05
N ASP A 456 -18.20 9.91 -13.78
CA ASP A 456 -18.30 8.86 -14.81
C ASP A 456 -19.72 8.43 -15.22
N GLU A 457 -20.76 8.92 -14.58
CA GLU A 457 -22.16 8.55 -14.95
C GLU A 457 -22.84 9.50 -15.95
N VAL A 458 -22.29 10.68 -16.23
CA VAL A 458 -22.94 11.63 -17.13
C VAL A 458 -22.51 11.49 -18.60
N VAL A 459 -21.46 10.73 -18.90
CA VAL A 459 -21.00 10.50 -20.29
C VAL A 459 -21.59 9.21 -20.89
N ALA A 460 -22.17 8.33 -20.10
CA ALA A 460 -22.79 7.08 -20.56
C ALA A 460 -24.24 7.24 -21.03
N GLU A 461 -24.94 8.27 -20.62
CA GLU A 461 -26.36 8.47 -20.97
C GLU A 461 -26.58 9.26 -22.27
N ALA A 462 -25.57 9.95 -22.79
CA ALA A 462 -25.63 10.65 -24.08
C ALA A 462 -25.31 9.78 -25.31
N ALA A 463 -24.86 8.51 -25.10
CA ALA A 463 -24.52 7.58 -26.16
C ALA A 463 -25.61 6.52 -26.41
N SER A 464 -26.66 6.44 -25.61
CA SER A 464 -27.75 5.45 -25.76
C SER A 464 -28.95 5.94 -26.55
N ASP A 465 -29.10 7.26 -26.79
CA ASP A 465 -30.27 7.82 -27.49
C ASP A 465 -30.11 7.94 -29.01
N VAL A 466 -29.00 7.53 -29.59
CA VAL A 466 -28.78 7.57 -31.09
C VAL A 466 -28.91 6.19 -31.75
N ALA A 467 -29.10 5.11 -30.98
CA ALA A 467 -29.14 3.74 -31.51
C ALA A 467 -30.54 3.10 -31.61
N VAL A 468 -31.64 3.80 -31.34
CA VAL A 468 -32.99 3.23 -31.29
C VAL A 468 -33.91 3.63 -32.48
N GLU A 469 -33.46 4.44 -33.44
CA GLU A 469 -34.29 4.83 -34.61
C GLU A 469 -33.97 4.12 -35.93
N ALA A 470 -33.19 3.05 -35.95
CA ALA A 470 -32.80 2.38 -37.19
C ALA A 470 -33.35 0.95 -37.44
N ASP A 471 -34.20 0.40 -36.55
CA ASP A 471 -34.72 -1.00 -36.71
C ASP A 471 -36.26 -1.14 -36.67
N ALA A 472 -37.00 -0.19 -37.20
CA ALA A 472 -38.47 -0.27 -37.26
C ALA A 472 -39.09 -0.49 -38.65
N ASP A 473 -38.29 -0.82 -39.73
CA ASP A 473 -38.84 -0.97 -41.11
C ASP A 473 -38.48 -2.29 -41.82
N ALA A 474 -38.22 -3.40 -41.11
CA ALA A 474 -37.88 -4.69 -41.71
C ALA A 474 -38.82 -5.87 -41.39
N GLU A 475 -40.06 -5.67 -40.92
CA GLU A 475 -41.06 -6.74 -40.76
C GLU A 475 -42.40 -6.39 -41.40
N ALA A 476 -42.42 -6.14 -42.74
CA ALA A 476 -43.65 -6.21 -43.52
C ALA A 476 -43.31 -6.40 -45.02
N ARG A 477 -42.82 -7.59 -45.38
CA ARG A 477 -43.09 -8.21 -46.71
C ARG A 477 -42.60 -9.65 -46.73
#